data_6fe6e81ec73a09629733e65eedc5e091
#
_entry.id   6fe6e81ec73a09629733e65eedc5e091
#
_cell.length_a   1.000
_cell.length_b   1.000
_cell.length_c   1.000
_cell.angle_alpha   90.00
_cell.angle_beta   90.00
_cell.angle_gamma   90.00
#
_symmetry.space_group_name_H-M   'P 1'
#
loop_
_entity.id
_entity.type
_entity.pdbx_description
1 polymer ?
#
loop_
_entity_poly.entity_id
_entity_poly.type
_entity_poly.pdbx_seq_one_letter_code
_entity_poly.pdbx_strand_id
1 'polypeptide(L)'
;MKETKVSCSEISSLNLPEGWSCIKTEGPGPFVTRAILRHPKGTQVNWDSRDHRKHYNLLDRGNKSTWWAPGAIGWWIGILFAFGSICFAAGAAPGYVDWVGNQIDGMTFFIGSIFFTTAAFSQYIETVNTRQTPKGLLLNEKKRFFTWEPRRIDWLASVVQLIGTLFLI
;
A
#
# COMPACT_ATOMS: atom_id res chain seq x y z
N MET A 1 -4.91 21.94 11.23
CA MET A 1 -4.60 21.66 9.82
C MET A 1 -5.81 22.09 9.00
N LYS A 2 -5.64 23.06 8.06
CA LYS A 2 -6.72 23.49 7.18
C LYS A 2 -7.01 22.40 6.18
N GLU A 3 -8.17 21.77 6.24
CA GLU A 3 -8.68 20.88 5.19
C GLU A 3 -8.99 21.73 3.95
N THR A 4 -8.20 21.55 2.92
CA THR A 4 -8.43 22.23 1.65
C THR A 4 -9.52 21.43 0.90
N LYS A 5 -10.69 22.04 0.69
CA LYS A 5 -11.72 21.49 -0.21
C LYS A 5 -11.16 21.57 -1.64
N VAL A 6 -10.73 20.45 -2.17
CA VAL A 6 -10.31 20.34 -3.58
C VAL A 6 -11.55 20.03 -4.41
N SER A 7 -11.75 20.79 -5.50
CA SER A 7 -12.89 20.57 -6.40
C SER A 7 -12.73 19.22 -7.11
N CYS A 8 -13.81 18.46 -7.21
CA CYS A 8 -13.81 17.14 -7.89
C CYS A 8 -13.37 17.21 -9.37
N SER A 9 -13.40 18.37 -9.99
CA SER A 9 -12.98 18.58 -11.38
C SER A 9 -11.45 18.56 -11.59
N GLU A 10 -10.67 18.73 -10.52
CA GLU A 10 -9.20 18.78 -10.60
C GLU A 10 -8.54 17.40 -10.36
N ILE A 11 -9.33 16.35 -10.10
CA ILE A 11 -8.79 15.04 -9.71
C ILE A 11 -8.79 14.11 -10.90
N SER A 12 -7.80 14.26 -11.76
CA SER A 12 -7.49 13.28 -12.80
C SER A 12 -6.95 11.93 -12.25
N SER A 13 -6.77 11.84 -10.93
CA SER A 13 -6.21 10.64 -10.27
C SER A 13 -7.26 9.59 -9.88
N LEU A 14 -8.55 9.96 -9.80
CA LEU A 14 -9.66 9.04 -9.57
C LEU A 14 -10.30 8.68 -10.91
N ASN A 15 -9.88 7.57 -11.52
CA ASN A 15 -10.59 7.01 -12.68
C ASN A 15 -11.93 6.45 -12.22
N LEU A 16 -12.96 7.28 -12.24
CA LEU A 16 -14.32 6.86 -11.91
C LEU A 16 -14.92 6.10 -13.10
N PRO A 17 -15.63 4.99 -12.87
CA PRO A 17 -16.38 4.31 -13.91
C PRO A 17 -17.51 5.19 -14.47
N GLU A 18 -17.98 4.87 -15.68
CA GLU A 18 -19.09 5.59 -16.30
C GLU A 18 -20.32 5.65 -15.37
N GLY A 19 -20.91 6.82 -15.26
CA GLY A 19 -22.08 7.10 -14.44
C GLY A 19 -21.80 7.34 -12.95
N TRP A 20 -20.56 7.20 -12.48
CA TRP A 20 -20.19 7.62 -11.13
C TRP A 20 -19.83 9.10 -11.11
N SER A 21 -20.23 9.80 -10.06
CA SER A 21 -19.87 11.20 -9.84
C SER A 21 -19.23 11.38 -8.47
N CYS A 22 -18.24 12.28 -8.40
CA CYS A 22 -17.62 12.68 -7.15
C CYS A 22 -18.39 13.85 -6.56
N ILE A 23 -18.75 13.77 -5.27
CA ILE A 23 -19.44 14.83 -4.54
C ILE A 23 -18.46 15.69 -3.77
N LYS A 24 -17.52 15.05 -3.05
CA LYS A 24 -16.57 15.72 -2.17
C LYS A 24 -15.29 14.91 -2.08
N THR A 25 -14.17 15.60 -1.95
CA THR A 25 -12.86 14.99 -1.70
C THR A 25 -12.18 15.65 -0.52
N GLU A 26 -11.38 14.88 0.19
CA GLU A 26 -10.60 15.31 1.34
C GLU A 26 -9.20 14.69 1.26
N GLY A 27 -8.18 15.47 1.61
CA GLY A 27 -6.80 15.01 1.67
C GLY A 27 -5.81 16.14 1.88
N PRO A 28 -4.54 15.80 2.20
CA PRO A 28 -3.48 16.78 2.38
C PRO A 28 -2.93 17.26 1.02
N GLY A 29 -2.99 18.57 0.78
CA GLY A 29 -2.46 19.18 -0.45
C GLY A 29 -3.13 18.64 -1.72
N PRO A 30 -2.36 18.23 -2.74
CA PRO A 30 -2.90 17.72 -4.01
C PRO A 30 -3.37 16.25 -3.94
N PHE A 31 -3.29 15.61 -2.76
CA PHE A 31 -3.56 14.19 -2.61
C PHE A 31 -4.96 13.95 -2.05
N VAL A 32 -5.69 13.00 -2.63
CA VAL A 32 -7.01 12.60 -2.16
C VAL A 32 -6.87 11.33 -1.33
N THR A 33 -7.25 11.43 -0.06
CA THR A 33 -7.27 10.29 0.87
C THR A 33 -8.68 9.78 1.14
N ARG A 34 -9.70 10.64 1.01
CA ARG A 34 -11.11 10.31 1.15
C ARG A 34 -11.94 10.97 0.06
N ALA A 35 -12.99 10.31 -0.37
CA ALA A 35 -13.96 10.88 -1.31
C ALA A 35 -15.38 10.39 -1.01
N ILE A 36 -16.36 11.24 -1.26
CA ILE A 36 -17.77 10.87 -1.28
C ILE A 36 -18.16 10.74 -2.75
N LEU A 37 -18.49 9.53 -3.15
CA LEU A 37 -18.86 9.19 -4.51
C LEU A 37 -20.35 8.89 -4.58
N ARG A 38 -20.98 9.26 -5.70
CA ARG A 38 -22.37 8.91 -6.00
C ARG A 38 -22.40 7.80 -7.05
N HIS A 39 -23.04 6.69 -6.68
CA HIS A 39 -23.30 5.58 -7.61
C HIS A 39 -24.38 5.98 -8.63
N PRO A 40 -24.38 5.43 -9.85
CA PRO A 40 -25.44 5.69 -10.86
C PRO A 40 -26.87 5.45 -10.35
N LYS A 41 -27.03 4.54 -9.39
CA LYS A 41 -28.32 4.25 -8.70
C LYS A 41 -28.69 5.26 -7.60
N GLY A 42 -27.93 6.37 -7.44
CA GLY A 42 -28.20 7.42 -6.47
C GLY A 42 -27.62 7.21 -5.07
N THR A 43 -27.08 6.03 -4.76
CA THR A 43 -26.48 5.73 -3.45
C THR A 43 -25.15 6.46 -3.27
N GLN A 44 -24.94 7.07 -2.10
CA GLN A 44 -23.66 7.68 -1.76
C GLN A 44 -22.73 6.63 -1.14
N VAL A 45 -21.49 6.61 -1.58
CA VAL A 45 -20.44 5.68 -1.13
C VAL A 45 -19.25 6.48 -0.64
N ASN A 46 -18.83 6.23 0.60
CA ASN A 46 -17.60 6.80 1.15
C ASN A 46 -16.40 5.95 0.69
N TRP A 47 -15.52 6.55 -0.08
CA TRP A 47 -14.26 5.96 -0.49
C TRP A 47 -13.13 6.45 0.42
N ASP A 48 -12.33 5.54 0.92
CA ASP A 48 -11.11 5.81 1.67
C ASP A 48 -9.94 5.06 1.02
N SER A 49 -8.84 5.76 0.77
CA SER A 49 -7.68 5.19 0.09
C SER A 49 -7.05 4.02 0.86
N ARG A 50 -7.13 4.07 2.19
CA ARG A 50 -6.61 3.02 3.07
C ARG A 50 -7.46 1.74 3.00
N ASP A 51 -8.78 1.88 3.02
CA ASP A 51 -9.71 0.75 2.90
C ASP A 51 -9.63 0.14 1.50
N HIS A 52 -9.46 0.98 0.49
CA HIS A 52 -9.28 0.56 -0.88
C HIS A 52 -8.00 -0.30 -1.06
N ARG A 53 -6.88 0.09 -0.46
CA ARG A 53 -5.64 -0.71 -0.45
C ARG A 53 -5.81 -2.07 0.23
N LYS A 54 -6.61 -2.12 1.29
CA LYS A 54 -6.90 -3.37 2.03
C LYS A 54 -7.88 -4.29 1.30
N HIS A 55 -8.25 -3.97 0.06
CA HIS A 55 -9.22 -4.73 -0.73
C HIS A 55 -10.63 -4.87 -0.12
N TYR A 56 -11.04 -3.93 0.73
CA TYR A 56 -12.41 -3.89 1.20
C TYR A 56 -13.36 -3.48 0.08
N ASN A 57 -14.40 -4.27 -0.16
CA ASN A 57 -15.47 -3.89 -1.07
C ASN A 57 -16.25 -2.71 -0.44
N LEU A 58 -16.41 -1.63 -1.20
CA LEU A 58 -17.16 -0.45 -0.75
C LEU A 58 -18.63 -0.77 -0.42
N LEU A 59 -19.18 -1.81 -1.03
CA LEU A 59 -20.55 -2.25 -0.87
C LEU A 59 -20.73 -3.35 0.19
N ASP A 60 -19.65 -4.01 0.59
CA ASP A 60 -19.66 -5.10 1.55
C ASP A 60 -18.79 -4.76 2.77
N ARG A 61 -19.37 -4.00 3.70
CA ARG A 61 -18.77 -3.71 5.02
C ARG A 61 -18.91 -4.88 6.01
N GLY A 62 -18.92 -6.12 5.50
CA GLY A 62 -18.90 -7.30 6.34
C GLY A 62 -17.66 -7.28 7.26
N ASN A 63 -17.89 -7.57 8.54
CA ASN A 63 -16.88 -7.62 9.61
C ASN A 63 -15.86 -8.72 9.35
N LYS A 64 -14.92 -8.51 8.41
CA LYS A 64 -13.83 -9.44 8.12
C LYS A 64 -12.66 -9.15 9.04
N SER A 65 -12.37 -10.09 9.93
CA SER A 65 -11.16 -10.08 10.74
C SER A 65 -9.93 -9.97 9.83
N THR A 66 -9.11 -8.93 10.06
CA THR A 66 -7.86 -8.70 9.31
C THR A 66 -6.66 -9.37 9.94
N TRP A 67 -6.83 -9.97 11.14
CA TRP A 67 -5.75 -10.60 11.88
C TRP A 67 -5.20 -11.85 11.17
N TRP A 68 -6.07 -12.68 10.60
CA TRP A 68 -5.68 -13.87 9.86
C TRP A 68 -6.25 -13.82 8.44
N ALA A 69 -5.44 -13.36 7.50
CA ALA A 69 -5.86 -13.18 6.11
C ALA A 69 -4.78 -13.62 5.10
N PRO A 70 -4.36 -14.92 5.11
CA PRO A 70 -3.29 -15.43 4.23
C PRO A 70 -3.63 -15.34 2.74
N GLY A 71 -4.89 -15.12 2.37
CA GLY A 71 -5.31 -14.84 1.01
C GLY A 71 -5.06 -13.40 0.55
N ALA A 72 -4.68 -12.48 1.46
CA ALA A 72 -4.39 -11.10 1.13
C ALA A 72 -2.88 -10.88 1.02
N ILE A 73 -2.41 -10.27 -0.08
CA ILE A 73 -0.98 -9.97 -0.28
C ILE A 73 -0.42 -9.08 0.82
N GLY A 74 -1.21 -8.11 1.32
CA GLY A 74 -0.80 -7.22 2.41
C GLY A 74 -0.50 -7.94 3.72
N TRP A 75 -1.09 -9.12 3.97
CA TRP A 75 -0.77 -9.95 5.12
C TRP A 75 0.64 -10.53 5.01
N TRP A 76 1.02 -11.04 3.83
CA TRP A 76 2.37 -11.54 3.56
C TRP A 76 3.42 -10.44 3.60
N ILE A 77 3.11 -9.25 3.07
CA ILE A 77 3.97 -8.08 3.18
C ILE A 77 4.28 -7.77 4.64
N GLY A 78 3.24 -7.78 5.51
CA GLY A 78 3.43 -7.57 6.95
C GLY A 78 4.31 -8.63 7.61
N ILE A 79 4.12 -9.90 7.27
CA ILE A 79 4.94 -11.03 7.76
C ILE A 79 6.41 -10.88 7.33
N LEU A 80 6.66 -10.59 6.06
CA LEU A 80 8.03 -10.42 5.55
C LEU A 80 8.75 -9.26 6.24
N PHE A 81 8.06 -8.11 6.44
CA PHE A 81 8.63 -7.00 7.20
C PHE A 81 8.91 -7.40 8.67
N ALA A 82 8.02 -8.16 9.30
CA ALA A 82 8.21 -8.62 10.67
C ALA A 82 9.45 -9.51 10.79
N PHE A 83 9.63 -10.49 9.91
CA PHE A 83 10.82 -11.35 9.91
C PHE A 83 12.10 -10.55 9.65
N GLY A 84 12.10 -9.65 8.67
CA GLY A 84 13.24 -8.77 8.41
C GLY A 84 13.60 -7.90 9.62
N SER A 85 12.58 -7.33 10.30
CA SER A 85 12.78 -6.54 11.52
C SER A 85 13.38 -7.36 12.67
N ILE A 86 12.95 -8.62 12.83
CA ILE A 86 13.51 -9.53 13.84
C ILE A 86 14.98 -9.80 13.56
N CYS A 87 15.35 -10.04 12.28
CA CYS A 87 16.76 -10.25 11.92
C CYS A 87 17.61 -9.01 12.22
N PHE A 88 17.14 -7.81 11.85
CA PHE A 88 17.86 -6.57 12.17
C PHE A 88 17.94 -6.30 13.66
N ALA A 89 16.85 -6.55 14.42
CA ALA A 89 16.87 -6.40 15.87
C ALA A 89 17.83 -7.38 16.54
N ALA A 90 17.90 -8.63 16.07
CA ALA A 90 18.83 -9.62 16.58
C ALA A 90 20.28 -9.24 16.29
N GLY A 91 20.63 -8.87 15.03
CA GLY A 91 21.99 -8.44 14.65
C GLY A 91 22.43 -7.18 15.38
N ALA A 92 21.49 -6.23 15.62
CA ALA A 92 21.79 -5.01 16.36
C ALA A 92 21.82 -5.20 17.91
N ALA A 93 21.50 -6.38 18.41
CA ALA A 93 21.44 -6.61 19.85
C ALA A 93 22.85 -6.58 20.48
N PRO A 94 23.05 -5.86 21.61
CA PRO A 94 24.36 -5.81 22.28
C PRO A 94 24.82 -7.22 22.65
N GLY A 95 26.07 -7.55 22.30
CA GLY A 95 26.69 -8.85 22.60
C GLY A 95 26.31 -9.98 21.62
N TYR A 96 25.42 -9.75 20.66
CA TYR A 96 25.08 -10.77 19.67
C TYR A 96 26.30 -11.16 18.83
N VAL A 97 27.02 -10.17 18.33
CA VAL A 97 28.25 -10.36 17.52
C VAL A 97 29.34 -11.11 18.31
N ASP A 98 29.45 -10.83 19.62
CA ASP A 98 30.42 -11.51 20.49
C ASP A 98 30.09 -12.98 20.67
N TRP A 99 28.80 -13.32 20.64
CA TRP A 99 28.31 -14.71 20.79
C TRP A 99 28.38 -15.52 19.51
N VAL A 100 27.98 -14.94 18.36
CA VAL A 100 27.89 -15.68 17.08
C VAL A 100 29.04 -15.43 16.14
N GLY A 101 29.82 -14.37 16.35
CA GLY A 101 30.90 -13.91 15.48
C GLY A 101 30.45 -13.08 14.30
N ASN A 102 31.35 -12.27 13.76
CA ASN A 102 31.12 -11.30 12.69
C ASN A 102 30.47 -11.90 11.43
N GLN A 103 30.84 -13.13 11.08
CA GLN A 103 30.33 -13.78 9.87
C GLN A 103 28.83 -14.12 9.99
N ILE A 104 28.42 -14.68 11.10
CA ILE A 104 26.99 -15.03 11.33
C ILE A 104 26.18 -13.78 11.53
N ASP A 105 26.72 -12.77 12.22
CA ASP A 105 26.05 -11.47 12.37
C ASP A 105 25.81 -10.83 10.99
N GLY A 106 26.83 -10.77 10.14
CA GLY A 106 26.66 -10.27 8.76
C GLY A 106 25.63 -11.05 7.95
N MET A 107 25.57 -12.40 8.10
CA MET A 107 24.53 -13.21 7.46
C MET A 107 23.14 -12.89 7.99
N THR A 108 22.99 -12.60 9.28
CA THR A 108 21.71 -12.22 9.90
C THR A 108 21.18 -10.92 9.28
N PHE A 109 22.04 -9.90 9.14
CA PHE A 109 21.67 -8.66 8.45
C PHE A 109 21.33 -8.90 6.97
N PHE A 110 22.10 -9.71 6.27
CA PHE A 110 21.88 -10.04 4.86
C PHE A 110 20.52 -10.74 4.65
N ILE A 111 20.18 -11.72 5.48
CA ILE A 111 18.87 -12.40 5.43
C ILE A 111 17.75 -11.40 5.72
N GLY A 112 17.94 -10.54 6.74
CA GLY A 112 17.00 -9.47 7.06
C GLY A 112 16.72 -8.54 5.86
N SER A 113 17.78 -8.15 5.13
CA SER A 113 17.66 -7.29 3.96
C SER A 113 16.90 -7.95 2.82
N ILE A 114 17.08 -9.26 2.59
CA ILE A 114 16.31 -10.03 1.59
C ILE A 114 14.81 -9.99 1.93
N PHE A 115 14.44 -10.24 3.19
CA PHE A 115 13.04 -10.16 3.62
C PHE A 115 12.45 -8.76 3.42
N PHE A 116 13.17 -7.72 3.81
CA PHE A 116 12.75 -6.33 3.64
C PHE A 116 12.57 -5.95 2.17
N THR A 117 13.52 -6.32 1.32
CA THR A 117 13.45 -6.00 -0.11
C THR A 117 12.32 -6.75 -0.79
N THR A 118 12.10 -8.02 -0.44
CA THR A 118 10.97 -8.82 -0.94
C THR A 118 9.64 -8.21 -0.52
N ALA A 119 9.51 -7.76 0.73
CA ALA A 119 8.32 -7.08 1.24
C ALA A 119 8.07 -5.76 0.50
N ALA A 120 9.11 -4.93 0.34
CA ALA A 120 9.02 -3.64 -0.35
C ALA A 120 8.65 -3.82 -1.83
N PHE A 121 9.22 -4.81 -2.50
CA PHE A 121 8.86 -5.15 -3.88
C PHE A 121 7.41 -5.62 -3.99
N SER A 122 6.96 -6.48 -3.08
CA SER A 122 5.56 -6.94 -3.03
C SER A 122 4.60 -5.78 -2.80
N GLN A 123 4.95 -4.84 -1.92
CA GLN A 123 4.18 -3.62 -1.67
C GLN A 123 4.13 -2.72 -2.91
N TYR A 124 5.23 -2.57 -3.63
CA TYR A 124 5.24 -1.83 -4.89
C TYR A 124 4.30 -2.48 -5.92
N ILE A 125 4.37 -3.81 -6.11
CA ILE A 125 3.48 -4.55 -7.02
C ILE A 125 2.00 -4.39 -6.61
N GLU A 126 1.71 -4.47 -5.32
CA GLU A 126 0.35 -4.22 -4.81
C GLU A 126 -0.11 -2.80 -5.18
N THR A 127 0.73 -1.79 -4.93
CA THR A 127 0.42 -0.38 -5.20
C THR A 127 0.18 -0.11 -6.69
N VAL A 128 1.01 -0.69 -7.58
CA VAL A 128 0.88 -0.53 -9.04
C VAL A 128 -0.39 -1.21 -9.57
N ASN A 129 -0.79 -2.34 -8.97
CA ASN A 129 -1.98 -3.08 -9.39
C ASN A 129 -3.26 -2.67 -8.65
N THR A 130 -3.14 -1.87 -7.58
CA THR A 130 -4.30 -1.31 -6.88
C THR A 130 -4.72 -0.03 -7.57
N ARG A 131 -5.70 -0.11 -8.48
CA ARG A 131 -6.30 1.08 -9.07
C ARG A 131 -7.19 1.78 -8.07
N GLN A 132 -7.23 3.11 -8.13
CA GLN A 132 -8.14 3.95 -7.35
C GLN A 132 -9.59 3.90 -7.88
N THR A 133 -9.97 2.80 -8.49
CA THR A 133 -11.34 2.57 -9.01
C THR A 133 -12.16 1.83 -7.97
N PRO A 134 -13.38 2.27 -7.64
CA PRO A 134 -14.25 1.57 -6.72
C PRO A 134 -14.45 0.12 -7.17
N LYS A 135 -14.10 -0.85 -6.30
CA LYS A 135 -14.27 -2.27 -6.61
C LYS A 135 -15.75 -2.62 -6.74
N GLY A 136 -16.10 -3.16 -7.82
CA GLY A 136 -17.43 -3.57 -8.28
C GLY A 136 -17.47 -3.62 -9.81
N LEU A 137 -16.54 -2.92 -10.44
CA LEU A 137 -16.36 -2.88 -11.90
C LEU A 137 -14.95 -3.33 -12.29
N LEU A 138 -14.46 -4.44 -11.73
CA LEU A 138 -13.18 -5.00 -12.18
C LEU A 138 -13.37 -5.58 -13.57
N LEU A 139 -13.07 -4.79 -14.58
CA LEU A 139 -12.65 -5.29 -15.87
C LEU A 139 -11.39 -6.12 -15.64
N ASN A 140 -11.35 -7.30 -16.24
CA ASN A 140 -10.25 -8.26 -16.18
C ASN A 140 -8.95 -7.62 -16.72
N GLU A 141 -8.19 -6.91 -15.85
CA GLU A 141 -7.01 -6.18 -16.28
C GLU A 141 -5.74 -6.96 -16.01
N LYS A 142 -4.86 -6.98 -17.03
CA LYS A 142 -3.53 -7.58 -16.94
C LYS A 142 -2.73 -6.96 -15.81
N LYS A 143 -2.08 -7.81 -15.01
CA LYS A 143 -1.14 -7.37 -13.95
C LYS A 143 -0.03 -6.53 -14.57
N ARG A 144 0.21 -5.35 -14.00
CA ARG A 144 1.26 -4.43 -14.42
C ARG A 144 2.43 -4.53 -13.44
N PHE A 145 3.65 -4.62 -13.97
CA PHE A 145 4.87 -4.63 -13.16
C PHE A 145 5.52 -3.26 -13.08
N PHE A 146 5.25 -2.40 -14.04
CA PHE A 146 5.80 -1.06 -14.10
C PHE A 146 4.72 -0.04 -14.50
N THR A 147 4.62 1.02 -13.71
CA THR A 147 3.72 2.15 -13.99
C THR A 147 4.39 3.42 -13.46
N TRP A 148 4.34 4.52 -14.21
CA TRP A 148 4.88 5.80 -13.79
C TRP A 148 3.75 6.72 -13.33
N GLU A 149 3.59 6.86 -12.01
CA GLU A 149 2.52 7.66 -11.41
C GLU A 149 3.03 8.57 -10.28
N PRO A 150 3.94 9.54 -10.57
CA PRO A 150 4.62 10.34 -9.54
C PRO A 150 3.68 11.23 -8.72
N ARG A 151 2.44 11.45 -9.18
CA ARG A 151 1.42 12.22 -8.46
C ARG A 151 0.64 11.40 -7.43
N ARG A 152 0.82 10.07 -7.42
CA ARG A 152 0.24 9.20 -6.39
C ARG A 152 1.20 9.06 -5.23
N ILE A 153 0.77 9.51 -4.04
CA ILE A 153 1.59 9.44 -2.83
C ILE A 153 1.95 8.00 -2.47
N ASP A 154 1.02 7.06 -2.66
CA ASP A 154 1.24 5.63 -2.38
C ASP A 154 2.29 5.03 -3.31
N TRP A 155 2.28 5.40 -4.59
CA TRP A 155 3.28 4.99 -5.58
C TRP A 155 4.65 5.56 -5.21
N LEU A 156 4.71 6.86 -4.92
CA LEU A 156 5.96 7.53 -4.54
C LEU A 156 6.56 6.90 -3.28
N ALA A 157 5.74 6.67 -2.25
CA ALA A 157 6.18 6.04 -1.01
C ALA A 157 6.72 4.63 -1.24
N SER A 158 6.03 3.80 -2.04
CA SER A 158 6.47 2.44 -2.33
C SER A 158 7.77 2.38 -3.16
N VAL A 159 7.93 3.32 -4.10
CA VAL A 159 9.16 3.42 -4.91
C VAL A 159 10.34 3.87 -4.05
N VAL A 160 10.18 4.92 -3.25
CA VAL A 160 11.23 5.41 -2.34
C VAL A 160 11.64 4.33 -1.35
N GLN A 161 10.67 3.60 -0.79
CA GLN A 161 10.93 2.49 0.12
C GLN A 161 11.69 1.35 -0.58
N LEU A 162 11.28 0.96 -1.79
CA LEU A 162 11.96 -0.08 -2.56
C LEU A 162 13.41 0.31 -2.88
N ILE A 163 13.63 1.55 -3.31
CA ILE A 163 14.98 2.06 -3.57
C ILE A 163 15.80 2.02 -2.27
N GLY A 164 15.23 2.49 -1.15
CA GLY A 164 15.92 2.45 0.15
C GLY A 164 16.33 1.04 0.57
N THR A 165 15.49 0.03 0.35
CA THR A 165 15.82 -1.36 0.71
C THR A 165 16.91 -1.96 -0.18
N LEU A 166 17.05 -1.52 -1.43
CA LEU A 166 18.13 -1.97 -2.32
C LEU A 166 19.52 -1.51 -1.85
N PHE A 167 19.60 -0.41 -1.10
CA PHE A 167 20.85 0.05 -0.49
C PHE A 167 21.22 -0.72 0.79
N LEU A 168 20.34 -1.58 1.32
CA LEU A 168 20.58 -2.41 2.49
C LEU A 168 21.19 -3.79 2.14
N ILE A 169 21.22 -4.16 0.88
CA ILE A 169 21.83 -5.38 0.36
C ILE A 169 23.27 -5.12 -0.06
#